data_cc523f2db2355771bc5502295fdad3e8
#
_entry.id   cc523f2db2355771bc5502295fdad3e8
#
_cell.length_a   1.000
_cell.length_b   1.000
_cell.length_c   1.000
_cell.angle_alpha   90.00
_cell.angle_beta   90.00
_cell.angle_gamma   90.00
#
_symmetry.space_group_name_H-M   'P 1'
#
loop_
_entity.id
_entity.type
_entity.pdbx_description
1 polymer ?
#
loop_
_entity_poly.entity_id
_entity_poly.type
_entity_poly.pdbx_seq_one_letter_code
_entity_poly.pdbx_strand_id
1 'polypeptide(L)'
;VGIAFVTTLIAFFLGGSLGFLAATVGGWLDQLLSRAVDVLMAIPGLIFSLLLMTIASVWADGEKALLTVYMILIIAVIDSTRVFRLARAVGTGIVVMDYIEAARLRGEGMGWIVFREILPNAMAPLLAEFGLRFCFVFLTIASLSFLGVGIQPPLADWGTMVRDLGPFINFAAFAPLVATAPLMAAGAIALLTVAVNFVVDWMLQKSSGLKE
;
A
#
# COMPACT_ATOMS: atom_id res chain seq x y z
N VAL A 1 7.43 9.86 -3.53
CA VAL A 1 6.03 10.12 -3.17
C VAL A 1 5.10 9.67 -4.28
N GLY A 2 5.22 10.18 -5.53
CA GLY A 2 4.32 9.83 -6.65
C GLY A 2 4.25 8.33 -6.96
N ILE A 3 5.39 7.65 -7.00
CA ILE A 3 5.46 6.19 -7.22
C ILE A 3 4.70 5.45 -6.09
N ALA A 4 4.92 5.82 -4.84
CA ALA A 4 4.22 5.22 -3.71
C ALA A 4 2.69 5.42 -3.79
N PHE A 5 2.25 6.60 -4.21
CA PHE A 5 0.83 6.89 -4.39
C PHE A 5 0.19 6.01 -5.48
N VAL A 6 0.83 5.92 -6.64
CA VAL A 6 0.37 5.05 -7.74
C VAL A 6 0.35 3.59 -7.32
N THR A 7 1.40 3.12 -6.64
CA THR A 7 1.48 1.75 -6.12
C THR A 7 0.33 1.46 -5.15
N THR A 8 0.04 2.39 -4.23
CA THR A 8 -1.07 2.25 -3.28
C THR A 8 -2.41 2.22 -3.98
N LEU A 9 -2.64 3.06 -5.00
CA LEU A 9 -3.86 3.03 -5.80
C LEU A 9 -4.07 1.68 -6.47
N ILE A 10 -3.02 1.11 -7.07
CA ILE A 10 -3.09 -0.21 -7.71
C ILE A 10 -3.38 -1.29 -6.66
N ALA A 11 -2.73 -1.25 -5.49
CA ALA A 11 -2.98 -2.18 -4.40
C ALA A 11 -4.44 -2.12 -3.92
N PHE A 12 -5.00 -0.90 -3.81
CA PHE A 12 -6.41 -0.71 -3.42
C PHE A 12 -7.38 -1.20 -4.49
N PHE A 13 -7.09 -0.94 -5.75
CA PHE A 13 -7.91 -1.44 -6.85
C PHE A 13 -7.93 -2.98 -6.87
N LEU A 14 -6.77 -3.63 -6.79
CA LEU A 14 -6.65 -5.09 -6.79
C LEU A 14 -7.28 -5.70 -5.53
N GLY A 15 -6.84 -5.27 -4.36
CA GLY A 15 -7.29 -5.80 -3.08
C GLY A 15 -8.76 -5.51 -2.82
N GLY A 16 -9.22 -4.30 -3.10
CA GLY A 16 -10.62 -3.89 -2.94
C GLY A 16 -11.55 -4.67 -3.85
N SER A 17 -11.22 -4.76 -5.14
CA SER A 17 -12.02 -5.51 -6.11
C SER A 17 -12.16 -6.99 -5.74
N LEU A 18 -11.04 -7.64 -5.42
CA LEU A 18 -11.03 -9.05 -5.03
C LEU A 18 -11.70 -9.27 -3.68
N GLY A 19 -11.52 -8.35 -2.72
CA GLY A 19 -12.12 -8.44 -1.38
C GLY A 19 -13.64 -8.30 -1.42
N PHE A 20 -14.16 -7.31 -2.15
CA PHE A 20 -15.61 -7.17 -2.34
C PHE A 20 -16.21 -8.29 -3.17
N LEU A 21 -15.48 -8.80 -4.16
CA LEU A 21 -15.91 -9.98 -4.92
C LEU A 21 -16.03 -11.20 -3.99
N ALA A 22 -15.04 -11.45 -3.15
CA ALA A 22 -15.07 -12.54 -2.16
C ALA A 22 -16.24 -12.39 -1.18
N ALA A 23 -16.49 -11.16 -0.68
CA ALA A 23 -17.59 -10.89 0.24
C ALA A 23 -18.98 -11.07 -0.39
N THR A 24 -19.14 -10.72 -1.67
CA THR A 24 -20.45 -10.76 -2.36
C THR A 24 -20.80 -12.13 -2.92
N VAL A 25 -19.81 -12.86 -3.46
CA VAL A 25 -20.00 -14.21 -4.03
C VAL A 25 -19.99 -15.27 -2.93
N GLY A 26 -19.07 -15.14 -1.97
CA GLY A 26 -18.91 -16.11 -0.89
C GLY A 26 -18.47 -17.50 -1.36
N GLY A 27 -18.77 -18.52 -0.54
CA GLY A 27 -18.58 -19.93 -0.90
C GLY A 27 -17.10 -20.31 -1.16
N TRP A 28 -16.89 -21.15 -2.19
CA TRP A 28 -15.55 -21.67 -2.52
C TRP A 28 -14.59 -20.59 -3.05
N LEU A 29 -15.12 -19.57 -3.77
CA LEU A 29 -14.32 -18.48 -4.30
C LEU A 29 -13.70 -17.65 -3.16
N ASP A 30 -14.51 -17.33 -2.15
CA ASP A 30 -14.04 -16.64 -0.96
C ASP A 30 -12.95 -17.44 -0.24
N GLN A 31 -13.15 -18.74 -0.08
CA GLN A 31 -12.16 -19.62 0.56
C GLN A 31 -10.85 -19.67 -0.23
N LEU A 32 -10.93 -19.81 -1.56
CA LEU A 32 -9.75 -19.88 -2.42
C LEU A 32 -8.93 -18.58 -2.36
N LEU A 33 -9.60 -17.43 -2.55
CA LEU A 33 -8.94 -16.12 -2.50
C LEU A 33 -8.34 -15.84 -1.12
N SER A 34 -9.08 -16.16 -0.05
CA SER A 34 -8.58 -15.98 1.32
C SER A 34 -7.34 -16.84 1.60
N ARG A 35 -7.33 -18.10 1.15
CA ARG A 35 -6.16 -18.98 1.32
C ARG A 35 -4.95 -18.50 0.52
N ALA A 36 -5.15 -18.05 -0.73
CA ALA A 36 -4.08 -17.47 -1.53
C ALA A 36 -3.47 -16.23 -0.85
N VAL A 37 -4.32 -15.35 -0.31
CA VAL A 37 -3.88 -14.17 0.45
C VAL A 37 -3.14 -14.57 1.72
N ASP A 38 -3.62 -15.57 2.46
CA ASP A 38 -2.97 -16.04 3.69
C ASP A 38 -1.55 -16.58 3.41
N VAL A 39 -1.37 -17.31 2.30
CA VAL A 39 -0.04 -17.80 1.85
C VAL A 39 0.90 -16.63 1.56
N LEU A 40 0.44 -15.61 0.82
CA LEU A 40 1.25 -14.44 0.52
C LEU A 40 1.61 -13.63 1.77
N MET A 41 0.69 -13.53 2.74
CA MET A 41 0.92 -12.81 3.99
C MET A 41 1.80 -13.57 4.99
N ALA A 42 2.00 -14.87 4.82
CA ALA A 42 2.89 -15.66 5.67
C ALA A 42 4.37 -15.30 5.45
N ILE A 43 4.70 -14.73 4.29
CA ILE A 43 6.06 -14.31 3.96
C ILE A 43 6.24 -12.85 4.42
N PRO A 44 7.31 -12.51 5.18
CA PRO A 44 7.59 -11.12 5.54
C PRO A 44 7.73 -10.24 4.30
N GLY A 45 6.86 -9.19 4.19
CA GLY A 45 6.69 -8.43 2.95
C GLY A 45 7.97 -7.80 2.40
N LEU A 46 8.86 -7.26 3.25
CA LEU A 46 10.13 -6.69 2.80
C LEU A 46 11.06 -7.76 2.20
N ILE A 47 11.16 -8.93 2.84
CA ILE A 47 11.99 -10.03 2.34
C ILE A 47 11.44 -10.54 1.02
N PHE A 48 10.12 -10.69 0.93
CA PHE A 48 9.46 -11.13 -0.30
C PHE A 48 9.65 -10.11 -1.43
N SER A 49 9.51 -8.81 -1.14
CA SER A 49 9.77 -7.75 -2.11
C SER A 49 11.24 -7.78 -2.59
N LEU A 50 12.21 -7.95 -1.69
CA LEU A 50 13.63 -8.07 -2.03
C LEU A 50 13.90 -9.24 -2.97
N LEU A 51 13.35 -10.41 -2.66
CA LEU A 51 13.51 -11.60 -3.48
C LEU A 51 12.96 -11.37 -4.90
N LEU A 52 11.73 -10.88 -4.99
CA LEU A 52 11.08 -10.63 -6.27
C LEU A 52 11.78 -9.51 -7.06
N MET A 53 12.28 -8.46 -6.40
CA MET A 53 13.04 -7.40 -7.05
C MET A 53 14.40 -7.89 -7.59
N THR A 54 15.05 -8.82 -6.89
CA THR A 54 16.29 -9.44 -7.37
C THR A 54 16.04 -10.24 -8.64
N ILE A 55 14.93 -11.01 -8.70
CA ILE A 55 14.53 -11.71 -9.93
C ILE A 55 14.17 -10.72 -11.04
N ALA A 56 13.39 -9.70 -10.70
CA ALA A 56 12.97 -8.66 -11.66
C ALA A 56 14.14 -7.89 -12.24
N SER A 57 15.23 -7.67 -11.48
CA SER A 57 16.43 -7.00 -11.99
C SER A 57 17.13 -7.78 -13.09
N VAL A 58 17.07 -9.11 -13.06
CA VAL A 58 17.59 -9.97 -14.14
C VAL A 58 16.70 -9.86 -15.38
N TRP A 59 15.39 -9.85 -15.21
CA TRP A 59 14.45 -9.73 -16.34
C TRP A 59 14.40 -8.34 -16.96
N ALA A 60 14.71 -7.30 -16.18
CA ALA A 60 14.77 -5.93 -16.66
C ALA A 60 16.00 -5.67 -17.59
N ASP A 61 16.99 -6.58 -17.60
CA ASP A 61 18.20 -6.51 -18.46
C ASP A 61 18.85 -5.11 -18.49
N GLY A 62 18.91 -4.47 -17.31
CA GLY A 62 19.47 -3.13 -17.15
C GLY A 62 18.53 -1.98 -17.49
N GLU A 63 17.30 -2.23 -17.94
CA GLU A 63 16.32 -1.18 -18.22
C GLU A 63 15.68 -0.65 -16.93
N LYS A 64 16.07 0.55 -16.51
CA LYS A 64 15.67 1.16 -15.25
C LYS A 64 14.17 1.49 -15.17
N ALA A 65 13.57 1.88 -16.30
CA ALA A 65 12.14 2.16 -16.36
C ALA A 65 11.34 0.89 -16.10
N LEU A 66 11.72 -0.23 -16.71
CA LEU A 66 11.08 -1.53 -16.54
C LEU A 66 11.22 -2.03 -15.08
N LEU A 67 12.41 -1.86 -14.50
CA LEU A 67 12.64 -2.19 -13.09
C LEU A 67 11.72 -1.41 -12.15
N THR A 68 11.48 -0.12 -12.43
CA THR A 68 10.53 0.70 -11.65
C THR A 68 9.09 0.19 -11.79
N VAL A 69 8.69 -0.23 -12.99
CA VAL A 69 7.36 -0.84 -13.21
C VAL A 69 7.22 -2.15 -12.43
N TYR A 70 8.23 -3.02 -12.49
CA TYR A 70 8.22 -4.26 -11.69
C TYR A 70 8.12 -3.97 -10.19
N MET A 71 8.84 -2.98 -9.69
CA MET A 71 8.76 -2.57 -8.29
C MET A 71 7.34 -2.15 -7.91
N ILE A 72 6.69 -1.32 -8.72
CA ILE A 72 5.30 -0.89 -8.51
C ILE A 72 4.37 -2.10 -8.44
N LEU A 73 4.48 -3.02 -9.40
CA LEU A 73 3.60 -4.18 -9.47
C LEU A 73 3.83 -5.16 -8.31
N ILE A 74 5.09 -5.45 -7.98
CA ILE A 74 5.46 -6.36 -6.88
C ILE A 74 4.90 -5.84 -5.55
N ILE A 75 5.17 -4.57 -5.23
CA ILE A 75 4.71 -3.98 -3.96
C ILE A 75 3.18 -3.87 -3.95
N ALA A 76 2.56 -3.48 -5.07
CA ALA A 76 1.11 -3.40 -5.18
C ALA A 76 0.42 -4.75 -4.92
N VAL A 77 0.95 -5.84 -5.48
CA VAL A 77 0.41 -7.19 -5.25
C VAL A 77 0.57 -7.61 -3.80
N ILE A 78 1.75 -7.40 -3.20
CA ILE A 78 2.00 -7.77 -1.81
C ILE A 78 1.09 -6.96 -0.86
N ASP A 79 0.95 -5.66 -1.08
CA ASP A 79 0.17 -4.79 -0.20
C ASP A 79 -1.33 -4.93 -0.44
N SER A 80 -1.76 -5.33 -1.64
CA SER A 80 -3.17 -5.62 -1.97
C SER A 80 -3.79 -6.71 -1.10
N THR A 81 -2.97 -7.62 -0.54
CA THR A 81 -3.43 -8.69 0.35
C THR A 81 -4.08 -8.16 1.62
N ARG A 82 -3.54 -7.07 2.17
CA ARG A 82 -4.09 -6.42 3.37
C ARG A 82 -5.37 -5.66 3.06
N VAL A 83 -5.39 -4.97 1.91
CA VAL A 83 -6.59 -4.30 1.42
C VAL A 83 -7.71 -5.30 1.13
N PHE A 84 -7.37 -6.46 0.54
CA PHE A 84 -8.31 -7.56 0.35
C PHE A 84 -8.97 -7.99 1.66
N ARG A 85 -8.19 -8.21 2.72
CA ARG A 85 -8.74 -8.64 4.02
C ARG A 85 -9.69 -7.61 4.62
N LEU A 86 -9.33 -6.32 4.53
CA LEU A 86 -10.19 -5.24 5.00
C LEU A 86 -11.48 -5.16 4.16
N ALA A 87 -11.36 -5.09 2.83
CA ALA A 87 -12.50 -4.98 1.92
C ALA A 87 -13.46 -6.16 2.07
N ARG A 88 -12.90 -7.38 2.22
CA ARG A 88 -13.68 -8.59 2.49
C ARG A 88 -14.41 -8.50 3.84
N ALA A 89 -13.73 -8.12 4.91
CA ALA A 89 -14.32 -8.03 6.24
C ALA A 89 -15.47 -6.99 6.29
N VAL A 90 -15.21 -5.79 5.75
CA VAL A 90 -16.22 -4.72 5.68
C VAL A 90 -17.36 -5.13 4.75
N GLY A 91 -17.04 -5.66 3.57
CA GLY A 91 -18.02 -6.11 2.59
C GLY A 91 -18.95 -7.20 3.14
N THR A 92 -18.41 -8.17 3.86
CA THR A 92 -19.21 -9.24 4.49
C THR A 92 -20.22 -8.67 5.50
N GLY A 93 -19.83 -7.66 6.27
CA GLY A 93 -20.75 -6.98 7.20
C GLY A 93 -21.85 -6.20 6.48
N ILE A 94 -21.56 -5.63 5.31
CA ILE A 94 -22.53 -4.85 4.54
C ILE A 94 -23.48 -5.75 3.75
N VAL A 95 -23.00 -6.87 3.18
CA VAL A 95 -23.78 -7.77 2.32
C VAL A 95 -25.00 -8.38 3.02
N VAL A 96 -24.98 -8.45 4.35
CA VAL A 96 -26.10 -9.00 5.15
C VAL A 96 -27.15 -7.94 5.56
N MET A 97 -26.98 -6.69 5.13
CA MET A 97 -27.92 -5.62 5.45
C MET A 97 -29.19 -5.67 4.60
N ASP A 98 -30.33 -5.30 5.18
CA ASP A 98 -31.66 -5.39 4.56
C ASP A 98 -31.76 -4.65 3.21
N TYR A 99 -31.06 -3.52 3.06
CA TYR A 99 -31.07 -2.75 1.82
C TYR A 99 -30.35 -3.48 0.67
N ILE A 100 -29.37 -4.35 0.98
CA ILE A 100 -28.72 -5.22 -0.02
C ILE A 100 -29.69 -6.31 -0.47
N GLU A 101 -30.43 -6.91 0.47
CA GLU A 101 -31.46 -7.89 0.13
C GLU A 101 -32.54 -7.25 -0.73
N ALA A 102 -33.01 -6.07 -0.38
CA ALA A 102 -33.95 -5.32 -1.17
C ALA A 102 -33.44 -5.00 -2.59
N ALA A 103 -32.14 -4.70 -2.75
CA ALA A 103 -31.52 -4.48 -4.07
C ALA A 103 -31.51 -5.78 -4.89
N ARG A 104 -31.18 -6.92 -4.27
CA ARG A 104 -31.23 -8.24 -4.92
C ARG A 104 -32.65 -8.62 -5.37
N LEU A 105 -33.66 -8.36 -4.54
CA LEU A 105 -35.07 -8.61 -4.88
C LEU A 105 -35.56 -7.72 -6.03
N ARG A 106 -34.99 -6.53 -6.21
CA ARG A 106 -35.24 -5.66 -7.39
C ARG A 106 -34.56 -6.18 -8.65
N GLY A 107 -33.73 -7.24 -8.58
CA GLY A 107 -33.02 -7.79 -9.71
C GLY A 107 -31.71 -7.05 -10.06
N GLU A 108 -31.19 -6.24 -9.14
CA GLU A 108 -29.93 -5.52 -9.35
C GLU A 108 -28.76 -6.49 -9.50
N GLY A 109 -27.89 -6.23 -10.47
CA GLY A 109 -26.72 -7.04 -10.72
C GLY A 109 -25.61 -6.82 -9.67
N MET A 110 -24.71 -7.81 -9.55
CA MET A 110 -23.62 -7.78 -8.55
C MET A 110 -22.73 -6.52 -8.66
N GLY A 111 -22.39 -6.10 -9.88
CA GLY A 111 -21.62 -4.87 -10.10
C GLY A 111 -22.33 -3.62 -9.55
N TRP A 112 -23.64 -3.54 -9.77
CA TRP A 112 -24.45 -2.45 -9.24
C TRP A 112 -24.41 -2.43 -7.70
N ILE A 113 -24.64 -3.61 -7.08
CA ILE A 113 -24.62 -3.77 -5.62
C ILE A 113 -23.24 -3.35 -5.05
N VAL A 114 -22.15 -3.80 -5.67
CA VAL A 114 -20.78 -3.44 -5.20
C VAL A 114 -20.54 -1.94 -5.31
N PHE A 115 -20.81 -1.31 -6.45
CA PHE A 115 -20.46 0.09 -6.68
C PHE A 115 -21.45 1.09 -6.10
N ARG A 116 -22.73 0.74 -5.96
CA ARG A 116 -23.78 1.65 -5.50
C ARG A 116 -24.17 1.48 -4.04
N GLU A 117 -24.00 0.27 -3.49
CA GLU A 117 -24.39 -0.02 -2.13
C GLU A 117 -23.18 -0.32 -1.22
N ILE A 118 -22.27 -1.22 -1.62
CA ILE A 118 -21.19 -1.64 -0.73
C ILE A 118 -20.08 -0.60 -0.67
N LEU A 119 -19.57 -0.16 -1.81
CA LEU A 119 -18.41 0.73 -1.87
C LEU A 119 -18.66 2.07 -1.16
N PRO A 120 -19.80 2.78 -1.36
CA PRO A 120 -20.05 4.03 -0.64
C PRO A 120 -20.10 3.85 0.89
N ASN A 121 -20.67 2.75 1.37
CA ASN A 121 -20.76 2.45 2.80
C ASN A 121 -19.43 1.95 3.39
N ALA A 122 -18.51 1.46 2.55
CA ALA A 122 -17.17 1.03 2.93
C ALA A 122 -16.12 2.15 2.86
N MET A 123 -16.47 3.34 2.36
CA MET A 123 -15.48 4.40 2.09
C MET A 123 -14.71 4.87 3.31
N ALA A 124 -15.36 5.02 4.48
CA ALA A 124 -14.67 5.51 5.66
C ALA A 124 -13.51 4.60 6.11
N PRO A 125 -13.70 3.29 6.33
CA PRO A 125 -12.60 2.39 6.67
C PRO A 125 -11.58 2.23 5.53
N LEU A 126 -12.01 2.31 4.27
CA LEU A 126 -11.08 2.23 3.13
C LEU A 126 -10.18 3.47 3.04
N LEU A 127 -10.70 4.68 3.26
CA LEU A 127 -9.90 5.90 3.27
C LEU A 127 -8.88 5.91 4.41
N ALA A 128 -9.28 5.43 5.59
CA ALA A 128 -8.36 5.25 6.72
C ALA A 128 -7.20 4.33 6.36
N GLU A 129 -7.52 3.16 5.84
CA GLU A 129 -6.51 2.18 5.44
C GLU A 129 -5.64 2.70 4.30
N PHE A 130 -6.19 3.50 3.36
CA PHE A 130 -5.43 4.08 2.26
C PHE A 130 -4.24 4.89 2.75
N GLY A 131 -4.44 5.77 3.73
CA GLY A 131 -3.34 6.56 4.28
C GLY A 131 -2.28 5.70 4.97
N LEU A 132 -2.70 4.72 5.78
CA LEU A 132 -1.78 3.77 6.40
C LEU A 132 -1.00 2.96 5.36
N ARG A 133 -1.66 2.43 4.33
CA ARG A 133 -1.00 1.68 3.25
C ARG A 133 -0.03 2.55 2.47
N PHE A 134 -0.41 3.79 2.16
CA PHE A 134 0.50 4.73 1.51
C PHE A 134 1.80 4.91 2.30
N CYS A 135 1.73 5.08 3.62
CA CYS A 135 2.91 5.16 4.47
C CYS A 135 3.76 3.88 4.40
N PHE A 136 3.13 2.71 4.51
CA PHE A 136 3.85 1.43 4.44
C PHE A 136 4.49 1.17 3.08
N VAL A 137 3.78 1.44 1.99
CA VAL A 137 4.30 1.34 0.61
C VAL A 137 5.47 2.30 0.42
N PHE A 138 5.33 3.54 0.89
CA PHE A 138 6.40 4.54 0.82
C PHE A 138 7.65 4.09 1.58
N LEU A 139 7.50 3.57 2.81
CA LEU A 139 8.60 3.03 3.61
C LEU A 139 9.23 1.80 2.95
N THR A 140 8.44 0.92 2.34
CA THR A 140 8.94 -0.25 1.62
C THR A 140 9.79 0.16 0.42
N ILE A 141 9.33 1.12 -0.38
CA ILE A 141 10.09 1.67 -1.51
C ILE A 141 11.39 2.30 -1.03
N ALA A 142 11.34 3.12 0.03
CA ALA A 142 12.54 3.74 0.61
C ALA A 142 13.53 2.67 1.13
N SER A 143 13.05 1.60 1.75
CA SER A 143 13.87 0.48 2.23
C SER A 143 14.52 -0.28 1.09
N LEU A 144 13.79 -0.58 0.00
CA LEU A 144 14.34 -1.24 -1.19
C LEU A 144 15.39 -0.37 -1.88
N SER A 145 15.17 0.95 -1.94
CA SER A 145 16.11 1.92 -2.49
C SER A 145 17.37 2.02 -1.62
N PHE A 146 17.21 2.04 -0.30
CA PHE A 146 18.33 1.98 0.65
C PHE A 146 19.16 0.70 0.46
N LEU A 147 18.52 -0.43 0.21
CA LEU A 147 19.18 -1.72 -0.05
C LEU A 147 19.73 -1.84 -1.49
N GLY A 148 19.54 -0.82 -2.33
CA GLY A 148 20.13 -0.75 -3.67
C GLY A 148 19.33 -1.40 -4.79
N VAL A 149 18.15 -1.97 -4.49
CA VAL A 149 17.29 -2.65 -5.47
C VAL A 149 16.00 -1.87 -5.80
N GLY A 150 15.81 -0.69 -5.21
CA GLY A 150 14.66 0.18 -5.45
C GLY A 150 14.85 1.12 -6.63
N ILE A 151 14.50 2.39 -6.43
CA ILE A 151 14.58 3.44 -7.45
C ILE A 151 16.04 3.66 -7.87
N GLN A 152 16.26 3.65 -9.20
CA GLN A 152 17.60 3.81 -9.78
C GLN A 152 17.79 5.22 -10.36
N PRO A 153 19.03 5.76 -10.36
CA PRO A 153 19.33 7.02 -11.03
C PRO A 153 18.90 6.99 -12.52
N PRO A 154 18.41 8.09 -13.10
CA PRO A 154 18.46 9.47 -12.60
C PRO A 154 17.34 9.88 -11.62
N LEU A 155 16.41 8.99 -11.30
CA LEU A 155 15.37 9.30 -10.33
C LEU A 155 15.98 9.38 -8.93
N ALA A 156 15.65 10.45 -8.19
CA ALA A 156 16.10 10.65 -6.83
C ALA A 156 15.04 10.19 -5.81
N ASP A 157 15.51 9.60 -4.73
CA ASP A 157 14.67 9.14 -3.63
C ASP A 157 15.45 9.23 -2.31
N TRP A 158 14.74 9.50 -1.24
CA TRP A 158 15.34 9.67 0.07
C TRP A 158 16.00 8.40 0.62
N GLY A 159 15.52 7.21 0.28
CA GLY A 159 16.13 5.94 0.67
C GLY A 159 17.53 5.79 0.06
N THR A 160 17.68 6.10 -1.22
CA THR A 160 18.97 6.14 -1.92
C THR A 160 19.90 7.20 -1.29
N MET A 161 19.37 8.39 -0.96
CA MET A 161 20.15 9.44 -0.29
C MET A 161 20.66 8.98 1.07
N VAL A 162 19.86 8.29 1.88
CA VAL A 162 20.31 7.74 3.17
C VAL A 162 21.43 6.74 2.96
N ARG A 163 21.34 5.87 1.95
CA ARG A 163 22.40 4.89 1.64
C ARG A 163 23.69 5.59 1.21
N ASP A 164 23.60 6.48 0.24
CA ASP A 164 24.78 7.08 -0.39
C ASP A 164 25.49 8.06 0.53
N LEU A 165 24.74 8.75 1.41
CA LEU A 165 25.26 9.67 2.39
C LEU A 165 25.57 9.01 3.75
N GLY A 166 25.15 7.77 3.97
CA GLY A 166 25.35 7.04 5.22
C GLY A 166 26.79 7.03 5.74
N PRO A 167 27.82 6.80 4.89
CA PRO A 167 29.23 6.84 5.31
C PRO A 167 29.67 8.15 5.95
N PHE A 168 29.01 9.27 5.65
CA PHE A 168 29.34 10.58 6.24
C PHE A 168 29.09 10.66 7.75
N ILE A 169 28.29 9.77 8.32
CA ILE A 169 28.09 9.67 9.77
C ILE A 169 29.42 9.41 10.49
N ASN A 170 30.35 8.68 9.87
CA ASN A 170 31.66 8.39 10.46
C ASN A 170 32.54 9.64 10.65
N PHE A 171 32.21 10.73 9.98
CA PHE A 171 32.93 12.00 10.09
C PHE A 171 32.35 12.94 11.17
N ALA A 172 31.37 12.49 11.96
CA ALA A 172 30.67 13.32 12.95
C ALA A 172 31.64 14.01 13.94
N ALA A 173 32.74 13.35 14.32
CA ALA A 173 33.73 13.88 15.24
C ALA A 173 34.55 15.05 14.64
N PHE A 174 34.75 15.09 13.31
CA PHE A 174 35.59 16.07 12.63
C PHE A 174 34.78 17.09 11.83
N ALA A 175 33.63 16.70 11.30
CA ALA A 175 32.76 17.52 10.46
C ALA A 175 31.29 17.26 10.78
N PRO A 176 30.75 17.72 11.91
CA PRO A 176 29.39 17.44 12.37
C PRO A 176 28.31 17.80 11.34
N LEU A 177 28.50 18.91 10.62
CA LEU A 177 27.54 19.36 9.59
C LEU A 177 27.42 18.36 8.41
N VAL A 178 28.51 17.72 8.03
CA VAL A 178 28.52 16.72 6.95
C VAL A 178 27.79 15.44 7.39
N ALA A 179 27.98 15.07 8.67
CA ALA A 179 27.30 13.91 9.25
C ALA A 179 25.77 14.08 9.38
N THR A 180 25.25 15.31 9.32
CA THR A 180 23.79 15.54 9.32
C THR A 180 23.11 15.19 7.99
N ALA A 181 23.83 15.11 6.88
CA ALA A 181 23.24 14.91 5.55
C ALA A 181 22.36 13.64 5.45
N PRO A 182 22.79 12.44 5.86
CA PRO A 182 21.93 11.24 5.85
C PRO A 182 20.76 11.36 6.82
N LEU A 183 20.93 12.05 7.95
CA LEU A 183 19.88 12.27 8.94
C LEU A 183 18.78 13.19 8.42
N MET A 184 19.11 14.17 7.57
CA MET A 184 18.11 15.02 6.92
C MET A 184 17.22 14.22 5.96
N ALA A 185 17.79 13.33 5.16
CA ALA A 185 17.02 12.45 4.27
C ALA A 185 16.15 11.47 5.07
N ALA A 186 16.68 10.86 6.13
CA ALA A 186 15.91 10.00 7.04
C ALA A 186 14.80 10.78 7.76
N GLY A 187 15.08 12.01 8.20
CA GLY A 187 14.12 12.91 8.80
C GLY A 187 12.97 13.28 7.85
N ALA A 188 13.27 13.50 6.56
CA ALA A 188 12.24 13.76 5.54
C ALA A 188 11.29 12.57 5.37
N ILE A 189 11.80 11.33 5.40
CA ILE A 189 10.98 10.11 5.38
C ILE A 189 10.06 10.06 6.60
N ALA A 190 10.61 10.29 7.79
CA ALA A 190 9.86 10.29 9.04
C ALA A 190 8.77 11.37 9.06
N LEU A 191 9.11 12.61 8.69
CA LEU A 191 8.18 13.74 8.66
C LEU A 191 7.03 13.51 7.68
N LEU A 192 7.30 12.96 6.48
CA LEU A 192 6.24 12.64 5.52
C LEU A 192 5.28 11.60 6.10
N THR A 193 5.81 10.55 6.73
CA THR A 193 4.99 9.49 7.33
C THR A 193 4.10 10.06 8.44
N VAL A 194 4.65 10.90 9.31
CA VAL A 194 3.89 11.57 10.39
C VAL A 194 2.83 12.51 9.81
N ALA A 195 3.19 13.32 8.81
CA ALA A 195 2.26 14.25 8.18
C ALA A 195 1.07 13.54 7.53
N VAL A 196 1.31 12.43 6.83
CA VAL A 196 0.23 11.63 6.22
C VAL A 196 -0.68 11.05 7.29
N ASN A 197 -0.13 10.51 8.38
CA ASN A 197 -0.95 9.98 9.48
C ASN A 197 -1.85 11.06 10.09
N PHE A 198 -1.34 12.27 10.33
CA PHE A 198 -2.16 13.38 10.81
C PHE A 198 -3.29 13.77 9.84
N VAL A 199 -3.01 13.77 8.53
CA VAL A 199 -4.05 14.05 7.52
C VAL A 199 -5.13 12.97 7.55
N VAL A 200 -4.75 11.70 7.67
CA VAL A 200 -5.69 10.58 7.76
C VAL A 200 -6.54 10.66 9.01
N ASP A 201 -5.93 10.92 10.17
CA ASP A 201 -6.64 11.07 11.44
C ASP A 201 -7.64 12.24 11.39
N TRP A 202 -7.23 13.37 10.80
CA TRP A 202 -8.14 14.51 10.59
C TRP A 202 -9.31 14.16 9.66
N MET A 203 -9.05 13.45 8.56
CA MET A 203 -10.10 13.01 7.63
C MET A 203 -11.09 12.07 8.33
N LEU A 204 -10.61 11.16 9.17
CA LEU A 204 -11.45 10.23 9.93
C LEU A 204 -12.32 10.96 10.95
N GLN A 205 -11.76 11.88 11.73
CA GLN A 205 -12.51 12.69 12.68
C GLN A 205 -13.60 13.48 11.98
N LYS A 206 -13.30 14.10 10.85
CA LYS A 206 -14.28 14.84 10.06
C LYS A 206 -15.37 13.94 9.48
N SER A 207 -15.03 12.73 9.06
CA SER A 207 -15.97 11.75 8.50
C SER A 207 -16.89 11.14 9.57
N SER A 208 -16.39 10.94 10.80
CA SER A 208 -17.15 10.35 11.90
C SER A 208 -18.15 11.32 12.56
N GLY A 209 -18.15 12.59 12.16
CA GLY A 209 -19.10 13.61 12.69
C GLY A 209 -18.89 13.96 14.16
N LEU A 210 -17.81 13.52 14.78
CA LEU A 210 -17.42 13.94 16.13
C LEU A 210 -17.03 15.42 16.06
N LYS A 211 -18.00 16.29 16.34
CA LYS A 211 -17.75 17.69 16.68
C LYS A 211 -17.31 17.69 18.14
N GLU A 212 -16.11 18.23 18.41
CA GLU A 212 -15.76 18.72 19.72
C GLU A 212 -16.74 19.82 20.17
#